data_297c80aeac1aa69a80cb13000537242f
#
_entry.id   297c80aeac1aa69a80cb13000537242f
#
_cell.length_a   1.000
_cell.length_b   1.000
_cell.length_c   1.000
_cell.angle_alpha   90.00
_cell.angle_beta   90.00
_cell.angle_gamma   90.00
#
_symmetry.space_group_name_H-M   'P 1'
#
loop_
_entity.id
_entity.type
_entity.pdbx_description
1 polymer ?
#
loop_
_entity_poly.entity_id
_entity_poly.type
_entity_poly.pdbx_seq_one_letter_code
_entity_poly.pdbx_strand_id
1 'polypeptide(L)'
;MAPRGARGGATDGDDPFGDGLFGIEVVDDADEVHEHTYSVSEFGALLNQVLEESFPAQVWVRGEVKGYSDRGQHAYFDIVDDTGAEGTLNVKFFANARAKLRPAMLKAGLAIANGLKVRIAGRPDVFVPRGSLGFKMSDIDPRFTLGD
;
A
#
# COMPACT_ATOMS: atom_id res chain seq x y z
N MET A 1 -1.64 10.50 -25.78
CA MET A 1 -2.09 9.75 -25.58
C MET A 1 -2.16 9.26 -25.35
N ALA A 2 -2.51 9.48 -25.62
CA ALA A 2 -2.93 8.64 -25.48
C ALA A 2 -3.06 8.30 -25.35
N PRO A 3 -3.36 8.25 -25.81
CA PRO A 3 -3.72 7.50 -25.85
C PRO A 3 -3.78 7.18 -25.84
N ARG A 4 -3.97 7.20 -26.37
CA ARG A 4 -4.40 6.49 -26.45
C ARG A 4 -4.22 6.18 -26.39
N GLY A 5 -4.25 6.52 -26.69
CA GLY A 5 -4.47 5.68 -26.63
C GLY A 5 -4.14 5.49 -26.57
N ALA A 6 -4.27 5.58 -27.14
CA ALA A 6 -4.26 4.82 -27.01
C ALA A 6 -3.89 4.64 -26.94
N ARG A 7 -3.90 4.57 -27.58
CA ARG A 7 -3.89 3.89 -27.49
C ARG A 7 -3.48 3.53 -27.49
N GLY A 8 -3.49 3.72 -27.95
CA GLY A 8 -3.37 2.81 -27.89
C GLY A 8 -2.90 2.42 -27.75
N GLY A 9 -2.71 2.38 -28.18
CA GLY A 9 -2.44 1.48 -28.04
C GLY A 9 -1.93 1.03 -27.68
N ALA A 10 -1.70 0.89 -27.96
CA ALA A 10 -1.45 0.14 -27.63
C ALA A 10 -0.99 -0.32 -27.24
N THR A 11 -0.78 -0.67 -27.29
CA THR A 11 -0.56 -1.39 -26.93
C THR A 11 -0.44 -2.05 -26.63
N ASP A 12 -0.44 -2.37 -26.65
CA ASP A 12 -0.61 -3.12 -26.63
C ASP A 12 -0.39 -3.96 -25.69
N GLY A 13 -0.55 -4.50 -25.59
CA GLY A 13 -0.64 -5.53 -24.82
C GLY A 13 0.27 -5.59 -23.75
N ASP A 14 1.16 -4.97 -23.73
CA ASP A 14 1.95 -5.04 -22.73
C ASP A 14 1.66 -4.17 -21.68
N ASP A 15 0.63 -3.50 -21.54
CA ASP A 15 0.22 -2.77 -20.42
C ASP A 15 -0.04 -3.74 -19.35
N PRO A 16 0.70 -3.80 -18.33
CA PRO A 16 0.46 -4.77 -17.27
C PRO A 16 -0.83 -4.51 -16.55
N PHE A 17 -1.38 -3.33 -16.67
CA PHE A 17 -2.59 -3.06 -15.96
C PHE A 17 -3.82 -3.21 -16.84
N GLY A 18 -3.72 -3.11 -18.10
CA GLY A 18 -4.85 -3.31 -18.96
C GLY A 18 -6.06 -2.54 -18.56
N ASP A 19 -7.04 -2.54 -19.42
CA ASP A 19 -8.20 -1.82 -19.09
C ASP A 19 -8.96 -2.43 -18.01
N GLY A 20 -9.02 -3.67 -17.94
CA GLY A 20 -9.84 -4.30 -16.96
C GLY A 20 -9.37 -4.13 -15.56
N LEU A 21 -8.10 -3.97 -15.39
CA LEU A 21 -7.62 -3.87 -14.07
C LEU A 21 -8.12 -2.64 -13.38
N PHE A 22 -8.13 -1.51 -14.02
CA PHE A 22 -8.54 -0.31 -13.36
C PHE A 22 -10.01 -0.05 -13.49
N GLY A 23 -10.67 -0.69 -14.40
CA GLY A 23 -12.05 -0.46 -14.61
C GLY A 23 -12.30 0.95 -14.99
N ILE A 24 -11.34 1.66 -15.34
CA ILE A 24 -11.56 2.94 -15.64
C ILE A 24 -11.70 3.08 -16.98
N GLU A 25 -12.61 3.04 -17.56
CA GLU A 25 -12.85 3.14 -18.75
C GLU A 25 -12.75 4.28 -19.33
N VAL A 26 -12.22 4.50 -19.97
CA VAL A 26 -12.03 5.53 -20.58
C VAL A 26 -12.79 5.80 -21.50
N VAL A 27 -13.59 5.74 -21.65
CA VAL A 27 -14.41 5.99 -22.48
C VAL A 27 -14.31 6.86 -23.24
N ASP A 28 -14.34 7.27 -23.50
CA ASP A 28 -14.32 8.03 -24.16
C ASP A 28 -14.81 8.29 -25.17
N ASP A 29 -15.23 8.75 -25.39
CA ASP A 29 -15.77 9.11 -26.25
C ASP A 29 -14.98 9.74 -27.02
N ALA A 30 -14.77 9.23 -27.71
CA ALA A 30 -13.95 9.68 -28.45
C ALA A 30 -14.17 10.92 -28.97
N ASP A 31 -15.17 11.13 -29.27
CA ASP A 31 -15.37 12.29 -29.86
C ASP A 31 -15.22 13.29 -28.94
N GLU A 32 -15.12 13.03 -27.86
CA GLU A 32 -15.07 13.96 -27.06
C GLU A 32 -13.78 14.34 -26.98
N VAL A 33 -13.32 14.99 -27.29
CA VAL A 33 -12.17 15.42 -27.28
C VAL A 33 -11.73 15.83 -26.03
N HIS A 34 -12.35 15.69 -25.00
CA HIS A 34 -11.83 16.09 -23.85
C HIS A 34 -11.18 15.09 -23.20
N GLU A 35 -10.09 15.21 -22.58
CA GLU A 35 -9.51 14.30 -21.70
C GLU A 35 -10.03 14.52 -20.36
N HIS A 36 -10.24 13.49 -19.61
CA HIS A 36 -10.79 13.64 -18.27
C HIS A 36 -9.74 14.26 -17.36
N THR A 37 -10.11 15.28 -16.66
CA THR A 37 -9.17 16.00 -15.78
C THR A 37 -9.65 15.91 -14.34
N TYR A 38 -8.79 15.48 -13.46
CA TYR A 38 -9.10 15.37 -12.05
C TYR A 38 -8.39 16.45 -11.25
N SER A 39 -8.99 16.89 -10.18
CA SER A 39 -8.23 17.64 -9.19
C SER A 39 -7.32 16.66 -8.47
N VAL A 40 -6.36 17.16 -7.71
CA VAL A 40 -5.44 16.31 -6.96
C VAL A 40 -6.24 15.44 -5.99
N SER A 41 -7.20 16.00 -5.29
CA SER A 41 -7.99 15.23 -4.34
C SER A 41 -8.82 14.16 -5.03
N GLU A 42 -9.37 14.49 -6.18
CA GLU A 42 -10.15 13.51 -6.94
C GLU A 42 -9.28 12.36 -7.42
N PHE A 43 -8.08 12.68 -7.90
CA PHE A 43 -7.17 11.65 -8.35
C PHE A 43 -6.74 10.78 -7.18
N GLY A 44 -6.45 11.39 -6.03
CA GLY A 44 -6.09 10.61 -4.84
C GLY A 44 -7.21 9.69 -4.39
N ALA A 45 -8.46 10.18 -4.45
CA ALA A 45 -9.60 9.35 -4.08
C ALA A 45 -9.75 8.18 -5.06
N LEU A 46 -9.52 8.43 -6.35
CA LEU A 46 -9.59 7.38 -7.34
C LEU A 46 -8.51 6.34 -7.10
N LEU A 47 -7.29 6.76 -6.77
CA LEU A 47 -6.23 5.81 -6.47
C LEU A 47 -6.62 4.94 -5.27
N ASN A 48 -7.17 5.53 -4.24
CA ASN A 48 -7.59 4.73 -3.09
C ASN A 48 -8.72 3.76 -3.44
N GLN A 49 -9.62 4.17 -4.30
CA GLN A 49 -10.66 3.26 -4.74
C GLN A 49 -10.08 2.09 -5.51
N VAL A 50 -9.14 2.36 -6.41
CA VAL A 50 -8.51 1.29 -7.17
C VAL A 50 -7.76 0.35 -6.24
N LEU A 51 -7.06 0.90 -5.24
CA LEU A 51 -6.33 0.05 -4.30
C LEU A 51 -7.29 -0.80 -3.48
N GLU A 52 -8.41 -0.24 -3.06
CA GLU A 52 -9.38 -1.03 -2.30
C GLU A 52 -9.96 -2.15 -3.14
N GLU A 53 -10.19 -1.90 -4.40
CA GLU A 53 -10.75 -2.92 -5.27
C GLU A 53 -9.72 -3.99 -5.62
N SER A 54 -8.46 -3.60 -5.74
CA SER A 54 -7.40 -4.54 -6.08
C SER A 54 -6.93 -5.34 -4.87
N PHE A 55 -7.08 -4.79 -3.67
CA PHE A 55 -6.66 -5.46 -2.44
C PHE A 55 -7.85 -5.52 -1.49
N PRO A 56 -8.87 -6.31 -1.79
CA PRO A 56 -10.07 -6.35 -0.95
C PRO A 56 -9.81 -6.98 0.41
N ALA A 57 -8.74 -7.75 0.52
CA ALA A 57 -8.36 -8.34 1.79
C ALA A 57 -6.95 -7.91 2.13
N GLN A 58 -6.55 -8.11 3.36
CA GLN A 58 -5.19 -7.76 3.74
C GLN A 58 -4.21 -8.66 3.02
N VAL A 59 -3.03 -8.13 2.78
CA VAL A 59 -1.93 -8.87 2.17
C VAL A 59 -0.77 -8.88 3.13
N TRP A 60 0.13 -9.84 2.99
CA TRP A 60 1.30 -9.96 3.86
C TRP A 60 2.53 -9.49 3.13
N VAL A 61 3.34 -8.69 3.82
CA VAL A 61 4.64 -8.26 3.30
C VAL A 61 5.67 -8.49 4.38
N ARG A 62 6.90 -8.68 3.99
CA ARG A 62 7.97 -8.88 4.95
C ARG A 62 9.10 -7.91 4.68
N GLY A 63 9.86 -7.61 5.67
CA GLY A 63 11.01 -6.73 5.53
C GLY A 63 11.62 -6.43 6.88
N GLU A 64 12.60 -5.56 6.87
CA GLU A 64 13.30 -5.17 8.08
C GLU A 64 12.85 -3.79 8.50
N VAL A 65 12.57 -3.59 9.76
CA VAL A 65 12.05 -2.33 10.30
C VAL A 65 13.14 -1.28 10.35
N LYS A 66 12.81 -0.08 9.87
CA LYS A 66 13.67 1.07 9.94
C LYS A 66 12.86 2.28 10.35
N GLY A 67 13.49 3.20 11.04
CA GLY A 67 12.86 4.48 11.37
C GLY A 67 11.63 4.36 12.25
N TYR A 68 11.63 3.44 13.20
CA TYR A 68 10.49 3.25 14.07
C TYR A 68 10.25 4.48 14.93
N SER A 69 9.02 4.92 15.01
CA SER A 69 8.66 6.10 15.76
C SER A 69 7.30 5.93 16.39
N ASP A 70 7.22 6.09 17.72
CA ASP A 70 5.95 6.14 18.40
C ASP A 70 5.45 7.56 18.41
N ARG A 71 4.21 7.75 18.06
CA ARG A 71 3.61 9.05 18.07
C ARG A 71 2.29 8.93 18.81
N GLY A 72 2.32 9.01 20.11
CA GLY A 72 1.13 8.81 20.93
C GLY A 72 0.72 7.35 20.88
N GLN A 73 -0.50 7.09 20.43
CA GLN A 73 -0.97 5.73 20.35
C GLN A 73 -0.72 5.10 19.00
N HIS A 74 -0.17 5.85 18.06
CA HIS A 74 0.14 5.34 16.73
C HIS A 74 1.63 5.09 16.63
N ALA A 75 2.03 4.20 15.76
CA ALA A 75 3.44 4.00 15.46
C ALA A 75 3.64 4.04 13.96
N TYR A 76 4.79 4.51 13.56
CA TYR A 76 5.14 4.65 12.15
C TYR A 76 6.53 4.09 11.94
N PHE A 77 6.73 3.39 10.86
CA PHE A 77 8.05 2.89 10.53
C PHE A 77 8.08 2.51 9.05
N ASP A 78 9.26 2.28 8.54
CA ASP A 78 9.41 1.75 7.19
C ASP A 78 9.81 0.31 7.30
N ILE A 79 9.49 -0.48 6.30
CA ILE A 79 10.12 -1.76 6.15
C ILE A 79 10.88 -1.74 4.84
N VAL A 80 12.06 -2.33 4.84
CA VAL A 80 12.89 -2.38 3.66
C VAL A 80 13.16 -3.83 3.34
N ASP A 81 13.50 -4.09 2.09
CA ASP A 81 13.78 -5.45 1.70
C ASP A 81 14.88 -6.06 2.54
N ASP A 82 14.72 -7.31 2.89
CA ASP A 82 15.71 -8.02 3.68
C ASP A 82 16.49 -8.98 2.80
N THR A 83 16.40 -8.87 1.49
CA THR A 83 17.04 -9.80 0.59
C THR A 83 18.02 -9.14 -0.36
N GLY A 84 18.38 -7.91 -0.15
CA GLY A 84 19.33 -7.25 -1.04
C GLY A 84 18.68 -6.38 -2.10
N ALA A 85 17.40 -6.53 -2.35
CA ALA A 85 16.69 -5.58 -3.21
C ALA A 85 16.52 -4.26 -2.46
N GLU A 86 15.95 -3.26 -3.11
CA GLU A 86 15.90 -1.94 -2.50
C GLU A 86 14.52 -1.39 -2.31
N GLY A 87 13.56 -2.20 -2.03
CA GLY A 87 12.20 -1.72 -1.78
C GLY A 87 12.05 -1.09 -0.41
N THR A 88 11.24 -0.07 -0.32
CA THR A 88 10.90 0.58 0.95
C THR A 88 9.39 0.81 0.99
N LEU A 89 8.78 0.52 2.11
CA LEU A 89 7.34 0.70 2.29
C LEU A 89 7.09 1.37 3.62
N ASN A 90 6.35 2.46 3.59
CA ASN A 90 6.00 3.17 4.82
C ASN A 90 4.82 2.48 5.49
N VAL A 91 4.94 2.17 6.77
CA VAL A 91 3.92 1.44 7.50
C VAL A 91 3.31 2.32 8.58
N LYS A 92 1.99 2.28 8.68
CA LYS A 92 1.24 2.96 9.71
C LYS A 92 0.60 1.93 10.60
N PHE A 93 0.91 1.97 11.87
CA PHE A 93 0.38 1.03 12.84
C PHE A 93 -0.48 1.84 13.79
N PHE A 94 -1.75 1.98 13.45
CA PHE A 94 -2.64 2.90 14.15
C PHE A 94 -3.14 2.29 15.47
N ALA A 95 -3.65 3.17 16.32
CA ALA A 95 -4.02 2.83 17.69
C ALA A 95 -4.95 1.63 17.79
N ASN A 96 -5.95 1.54 16.93
CA ASN A 96 -6.90 0.44 17.02
C ASN A 96 -6.22 -0.90 16.76
N ALA A 97 -5.41 -0.98 15.73
CA ALA A 97 -4.69 -2.21 15.42
C ALA A 97 -3.67 -2.52 16.51
N ARG A 98 -3.00 -1.49 17.03
CA ARG A 98 -2.03 -1.71 18.10
C ARG A 98 -2.70 -2.29 19.33
N ALA A 99 -3.84 -1.75 19.73
CA ALA A 99 -4.54 -2.23 20.89
C ALA A 99 -5.02 -3.66 20.68
N LYS A 100 -5.48 -3.97 19.47
CA LYS A 100 -5.96 -5.30 19.19
C LYS A 100 -4.84 -6.32 19.22
N LEU A 101 -3.66 -5.97 18.73
CA LEU A 101 -2.55 -6.91 18.65
C LEU A 101 -1.70 -6.97 19.91
N ARG A 102 -1.86 -6.00 20.82
CA ARG A 102 -1.01 -5.95 22.00
C ARG A 102 -0.98 -7.23 22.81
N PRO A 103 -2.10 -7.87 23.13
CA PRO A 103 -2.02 -9.06 23.96
C PRO A 103 -1.21 -10.19 23.30
N ALA A 104 -1.40 -10.40 22.00
CA ALA A 104 -0.68 -11.46 21.32
C ALA A 104 0.81 -11.13 21.21
N MET A 105 1.14 -9.86 20.98
CA MET A 105 2.54 -9.46 20.88
C MET A 105 3.22 -9.59 22.22
N LEU A 106 2.57 -9.17 23.31
CA LEU A 106 3.15 -9.32 24.62
C LEU A 106 3.35 -10.79 24.97
N LYS A 107 2.38 -11.62 24.65
CA LYS A 107 2.50 -13.03 24.95
C LYS A 107 3.66 -13.63 24.17
N ALA A 108 3.92 -13.17 22.97
CA ALA A 108 4.98 -13.70 22.16
C ALA A 108 6.35 -13.05 22.47
N GLY A 109 6.35 -12.04 23.33
CA GLY A 109 7.59 -11.33 23.61
C GLY A 109 8.05 -10.49 22.44
N LEU A 110 7.11 -10.00 21.64
CA LEU A 110 7.46 -9.30 20.43
C LEU A 110 7.26 -7.81 20.60
N ALA A 111 8.28 -7.03 20.36
CA ALA A 111 8.19 -5.58 20.31
C ALA A 111 8.85 -5.11 19.02
N ILE A 112 8.18 -4.29 18.26
CA ILE A 112 8.71 -3.83 16.99
C ILE A 112 9.79 -2.79 17.26
N ALA A 113 10.92 -2.98 16.63
CA ALA A 113 12.06 -2.08 16.82
C ALA A 113 12.92 -2.12 15.56
N ASN A 114 13.75 -1.10 15.40
CA ASN A 114 14.63 -1.00 14.24
C ASN A 114 15.52 -2.24 14.13
N GLY A 115 15.67 -2.73 12.93
CA GLY A 115 16.49 -3.90 12.67
C GLY A 115 15.74 -5.22 12.76
N LEU A 116 14.52 -5.19 13.25
CA LEU A 116 13.76 -6.42 13.39
C LEU A 116 13.18 -6.84 12.04
N LYS A 117 13.26 -8.11 11.72
CA LYS A 117 12.64 -8.62 10.51
C LYS A 117 11.23 -9.04 10.84
N VAL A 118 10.29 -8.54 10.10
CA VAL A 118 8.87 -8.75 10.38
C VAL A 118 8.13 -9.22 9.14
N ARG A 119 7.02 -9.88 9.37
CA ARG A 119 6.07 -10.23 8.32
C ARG A 119 4.73 -9.69 8.82
N ILE A 120 4.23 -8.68 8.13
CA ILE A 120 3.05 -7.95 8.59
C ILE A 120 1.96 -8.00 7.54
N ALA A 121 0.73 -7.91 7.98
CA ALA A 121 -0.40 -7.85 7.08
C ALA A 121 -1.03 -6.49 7.15
N GLY A 122 -1.62 -6.08 6.06
CA GLY A 122 -2.31 -4.80 5.99
C GLY A 122 -2.80 -4.52 4.59
N ARG A 123 -3.13 -3.28 4.35
CA ARG A 123 -3.64 -2.85 3.05
C ARG A 123 -3.00 -1.54 2.67
N PRO A 124 -2.74 -1.34 1.38
CA PRO A 124 -2.12 -0.08 0.94
C PRO A 124 -3.14 1.04 0.90
N ASP A 125 -2.68 2.26 1.10
CA ASP A 125 -3.51 3.43 0.88
C ASP A 125 -2.63 4.63 0.57
N VAL A 126 -3.22 5.62 -0.08
CA VAL A 126 -2.54 6.86 -0.38
C VAL A 126 -3.04 7.92 0.59
N PHE A 127 -2.11 8.58 1.27
CA PHE A 127 -2.46 9.70 2.12
C PHE A 127 -2.43 10.93 1.25
N VAL A 128 -3.58 11.35 0.81
CA VAL A 128 -3.70 12.38 -0.22
C VAL A 128 -3.02 13.69 0.13
N PRO A 129 -3.15 14.19 1.37
CA PRO A 129 -2.51 15.47 1.70
C PRO A 129 -1.01 15.51 1.48
N ARG A 130 -0.36 14.36 1.53
CA ARG A 130 1.06 14.32 1.28
C ARG A 130 1.43 13.59 0.03
N GLY A 131 0.46 13.02 -0.65
CA GLY A 131 0.73 12.24 -1.86
C GLY A 131 1.58 11.03 -1.62
N SER A 132 1.52 10.44 -0.44
CA SER A 132 2.40 9.34 -0.10
C SER A 132 1.64 8.03 -0.03
N LEU A 133 2.26 6.98 -0.53
CA LEU A 133 1.72 5.63 -0.44
C LEU A 133 2.16 5.03 0.88
N GLY A 134 1.25 4.43 1.59
CA GLY A 134 1.55 3.78 2.84
C GLY A 134 0.86 2.44 2.95
N PHE A 135 1.11 1.75 4.04
CA PHE A 135 0.56 0.45 4.31
C PHE A 135 -0.03 0.48 5.71
N LYS A 136 -1.33 0.28 5.81
CA LYS A 136 -1.98 0.27 7.11
C LYS A 136 -1.91 -1.13 7.67
N MET A 137 -1.08 -1.32 8.66
CA MET A 137 -0.85 -2.62 9.25
C MET A 137 -2.03 -3.05 10.11
N SER A 138 -2.45 -4.30 9.96
CA SER A 138 -3.55 -4.85 10.73
C SER A 138 -3.19 -6.14 11.43
N ASP A 139 -2.05 -6.75 11.12
CA ASP A 139 -1.67 -8.00 11.76
C ASP A 139 -0.16 -8.19 11.65
N ILE A 140 0.38 -9.09 12.43
CA ILE A 140 1.80 -9.38 12.41
C ILE A 140 1.97 -10.86 12.71
N ASP A 141 2.92 -11.49 12.08
CA ASP A 141 3.22 -12.90 12.32
C ASP A 141 4.36 -13.00 13.32
N PRO A 142 4.08 -13.31 14.58
CA PRO A 142 5.15 -13.35 15.58
C PRO A 142 6.14 -14.46 15.32
N ARG A 143 5.72 -15.54 14.67
CA ARG A 143 6.62 -16.65 14.44
C ARG A 143 7.72 -16.28 13.45
N PHE A 144 7.39 -15.49 12.45
CA PHE A 144 8.37 -15.07 11.47
C PHE A 144 9.49 -14.28 12.14
N THR A 145 9.09 -13.33 12.97
CA THR A 145 10.04 -12.46 13.64
C THR A 145 10.93 -13.22 14.61
N LEU A 146 10.38 -14.22 15.27
CA LEU A 146 11.13 -14.96 16.27
C LEU A 146 11.91 -16.13 15.66
N GLY A 147 11.90 -16.25 14.35
CA GLY A 147 12.75 -17.24 13.71
C GLY A 147 12.18 -18.62 13.63
N ASP A 148 10.91 -18.74 13.85
CA ASP A 148 10.32 -20.04 13.70
C ASP A 148 9.89 -20.33 12.32
#